data_7aec5fda52cf8f841271c23ed0fc7917
#
_entry.id   7aec5fda52cf8f841271c23ed0fc7917
#
_cell.length_a   1.000
_cell.length_b   1.000
_cell.length_c   1.000
_cell.angle_alpha   90.00
_cell.angle_beta   90.00
_cell.angle_gamma   90.00
#
_symmetry.space_group_name_H-M   'P 1'
#
loop_
_entity.id
_entity.type
_entity.pdbx_description
1 polymer ?
#
loop_
_entity_poly.entity_id
_entity_poly.type
_entity_poly.pdbx_seq_one_letter_code
_entity_poly.pdbx_strand_id
1 'polypeptide(L)'
;MRNKRLQSQVTAGRWTLPAVIFICALGWVLTYFLFPGSIASTVLEGSPSAWQPARDFLLPGWADRIVSFLIYATIGYFLIELNNQFSIIRMRASMQTAIYFLLVTVCPKMHYLYTGDIIALGFLISIYFLFKSYQQTQAAGYLFYSFFFIGAGSILFPQFTILSVLWLLEAYRFQSLTPRSFCGALLGWMLPYWMLFGHAFFYLSLIHI
;
A
#
# COMPACT_ATOMS: atom_id res chain seq x y z
N MET A 1 -36.49 15.09 -12.21
CA MET A 1 -35.40 16.06 -12.43
C MET A 1 -34.60 16.40 -11.15
N ARG A 2 -35.19 16.40 -9.94
CA ARG A 2 -34.50 16.69 -8.65
C ARG A 2 -33.37 15.74 -8.29
N ASN A 3 -33.51 14.47 -8.58
CA ASN A 3 -32.47 13.45 -8.27
C ASN A 3 -31.18 13.62 -9.09
N LYS A 4 -31.26 14.10 -10.35
CA LYS A 4 -30.06 14.37 -11.17
C LYS A 4 -29.24 15.54 -10.64
N ARG A 5 -29.87 16.55 -10.05
CA ARG A 5 -29.18 17.71 -9.45
C ARG A 5 -28.47 17.33 -8.17
N LEU A 6 -29.07 16.52 -7.30
CA LEU A 6 -28.42 16.00 -6.09
C LEU A 6 -27.22 15.11 -6.43
N GLN A 7 -27.38 14.25 -7.42
CA GLN A 7 -26.30 13.39 -7.89
C GLN A 7 -25.13 14.19 -8.46
N SER A 8 -25.39 15.26 -9.23
CA SER A 8 -24.36 16.14 -9.74
C SER A 8 -23.69 17.01 -8.65
N GLN A 9 -24.42 17.39 -7.61
CA GLN A 9 -23.86 18.13 -6.47
C GLN A 9 -22.96 17.25 -5.60
N VAL A 10 -23.33 15.99 -5.36
CA VAL A 10 -22.51 15.03 -4.61
C VAL A 10 -21.27 14.66 -5.39
N THR A 11 -21.39 14.41 -6.70
CA THR A 11 -20.25 14.04 -7.55
C THR A 11 -19.35 15.22 -7.94
N ALA A 12 -19.86 16.45 -7.94
CA ALA A 12 -19.13 17.68 -8.25
C ALA A 12 -18.67 18.45 -7.00
N GLY A 13 -19.11 18.04 -5.81
CA GLY A 13 -18.86 18.76 -4.57
C GLY A 13 -17.38 18.76 -4.18
N ARG A 14 -16.81 19.95 -4.10
CA ARG A 14 -15.43 20.19 -3.61
C ARG A 14 -15.25 19.71 -2.16
N TRP A 15 -16.34 19.56 -1.42
CA TRP A 15 -16.37 19.21 0.00
C TRP A 15 -16.65 17.75 0.28
N THR A 16 -16.96 16.91 -0.73
CA THR A 16 -17.32 15.49 -0.52
C THR A 16 -16.17 14.70 0.06
N LEU A 17 -14.95 14.87 -0.46
CA LEU A 17 -13.77 14.13 0.01
C LEU A 17 -13.38 14.54 1.44
N PRO A 18 -13.23 15.83 1.81
CA PRO A 18 -12.94 16.21 3.20
C PRO A 18 -14.04 15.77 4.17
N ALA A 19 -15.33 15.86 3.78
CA ALA A 19 -16.42 15.38 4.62
C ALA A 19 -16.37 13.88 4.87
N VAL A 20 -16.06 13.07 3.85
CA VAL A 20 -15.91 11.62 4.01
C VAL A 20 -14.70 11.28 4.88
N ILE A 21 -13.55 11.92 4.69
CA ILE A 21 -12.37 11.72 5.54
C ILE A 21 -12.70 12.04 7.00
N PHE A 22 -13.43 13.12 7.26
CA PHE A 22 -13.85 13.49 8.61
C PHE A 22 -14.78 12.43 9.24
N ILE A 23 -15.77 11.93 8.49
CA ILE A 23 -16.67 10.86 8.94
C ILE A 23 -15.87 9.58 9.23
N CYS A 24 -14.89 9.26 8.39
CA CYS A 24 -14.03 8.09 8.59
C CYS A 24 -13.14 8.24 9.82
N ALA A 25 -12.56 9.42 10.04
CA ALA A 25 -11.78 9.70 11.26
C ALA A 25 -12.64 9.56 12.53
N LEU A 26 -13.88 10.06 12.51
CA LEU A 26 -14.84 9.83 13.59
C LEU A 26 -15.15 8.34 13.78
N GLY A 27 -15.31 7.58 12.70
CA GLY A 27 -15.49 6.12 12.75
C GLY A 27 -14.32 5.40 13.44
N TRP A 28 -13.07 5.80 13.15
CA TRP A 28 -11.87 5.28 13.82
C TRP A 28 -11.87 5.56 15.32
N VAL A 29 -12.19 6.80 15.72
CA VAL A 29 -12.30 7.20 17.11
C VAL A 29 -13.42 6.44 17.81
N LEU A 30 -14.59 6.32 17.18
CA LEU A 30 -15.73 5.59 17.73
C LEU A 30 -15.41 4.11 17.96
N THR A 31 -14.73 3.47 17.03
CA THR A 31 -14.29 2.08 17.16
C THR A 31 -13.29 1.91 18.30
N TYR A 32 -12.48 2.93 18.60
CA TYR A 32 -11.58 2.89 19.76
C TYR A 32 -12.33 2.78 21.09
N PHE A 33 -13.42 3.52 21.24
CA PHE A 33 -14.22 3.51 22.48
C PHE A 33 -15.14 2.30 22.57
N LEU A 34 -15.71 1.83 21.45
CA LEU A 34 -16.70 0.75 21.46
C LEU A 34 -16.06 -0.65 21.52
N PHE A 35 -14.86 -0.82 20.97
CA PHE A 35 -14.18 -2.12 20.87
C PHE A 35 -12.75 -2.06 21.42
N PRO A 36 -12.57 -1.80 22.73
CA PRO A 36 -11.24 -1.81 23.33
C PRO A 36 -10.71 -3.25 23.43
N GLY A 37 -9.75 -3.62 22.58
CA GLY A 37 -8.93 -4.82 22.78
C GLY A 37 -9.42 -6.15 22.20
N SER A 38 -10.73 -6.35 21.99
CA SER A 38 -11.26 -7.66 21.55
C SER A 38 -10.95 -8.05 20.10
N ILE A 39 -10.67 -7.07 19.24
CA ILE A 39 -10.39 -7.30 17.80
C ILE A 39 -8.90 -7.49 17.57
N ALA A 40 -8.05 -6.92 18.41
CA ALA A 40 -6.60 -6.99 18.26
C ALA A 40 -6.07 -8.43 18.32
N SER A 41 -6.63 -9.29 19.19
CA SER A 41 -6.23 -10.70 19.31
C SER A 41 -6.50 -11.51 18.04
N THR A 42 -7.66 -11.31 17.42
CA THR A 42 -8.03 -12.04 16.19
C THR A 42 -7.26 -11.58 14.95
N VAL A 43 -6.78 -10.34 14.95
CA VAL A 43 -5.94 -9.82 13.86
C VAL A 43 -4.50 -10.36 13.94
N LEU A 44 -4.04 -10.66 15.16
CA LEU A 44 -2.70 -11.20 15.41
C LEU A 44 -2.51 -12.65 14.94
N GLU A 45 -3.56 -13.47 14.99
CA GLU A 45 -3.46 -14.89 14.64
C GLU A 45 -3.07 -15.16 13.18
N GLY A 46 -3.28 -14.21 12.27
CA GLY A 46 -2.95 -14.34 10.85
C GLY A 46 -1.68 -13.61 10.41
N SER A 47 -0.94 -12.94 11.32
CA SER A 47 0.25 -12.17 10.94
C SER A 47 1.50 -13.05 10.84
N PRO A 48 2.41 -12.80 9.85
CA PRO A 48 3.69 -13.50 9.78
C PRO A 48 4.49 -13.32 11.07
N SER A 49 5.14 -14.39 11.55
CA SER A 49 5.91 -14.40 12.80
C SER A 49 7.01 -13.33 12.87
N ALA A 50 7.57 -12.95 11.71
CA ALA A 50 8.59 -11.91 11.61
C ALA A 50 8.08 -10.49 11.90
N TRP A 51 6.75 -10.27 11.82
CA TRP A 51 6.14 -8.95 12.03
C TRP A 51 5.85 -8.66 13.53
N GLN A 52 5.55 -9.68 14.31
CA GLN A 52 5.13 -9.55 15.70
C GLN A 52 6.13 -8.78 16.57
N PRO A 53 7.45 -9.11 16.59
CA PRO A 53 8.40 -8.39 17.43
C PRO A 53 8.59 -6.92 17.02
N ALA A 54 8.49 -6.61 15.73
CA ALA A 54 8.60 -5.23 15.26
C ALA A 54 7.39 -4.38 15.69
N ARG A 55 6.20 -4.96 15.69
CA ARG A 55 4.96 -4.31 16.12
C ARG A 55 4.95 -4.06 17.64
N ASP A 56 5.27 -5.06 18.43
CA ASP A 56 5.23 -4.98 19.90
C ASP A 56 6.24 -3.95 20.45
N PHE A 57 7.36 -3.78 19.73
CA PHE A 57 8.37 -2.79 20.10
C PHE A 57 7.98 -1.35 19.68
N LEU A 58 7.26 -1.18 18.57
CA LEU A 58 7.06 0.13 17.94
C LEU A 58 5.79 0.86 18.38
N LEU A 59 4.73 0.16 18.82
CA LEU A 59 3.40 0.77 18.85
C LEU A 59 2.58 0.44 20.09
N PRO A 60 2.43 1.36 21.07
CA PRO A 60 1.38 1.29 22.08
C PRO A 60 0.00 1.33 21.38
N GLY A 61 -1.01 0.66 21.95
CA GLY A 61 -2.29 0.36 21.28
C GLY A 61 -3.09 1.51 20.65
N TRP A 62 -2.88 2.76 21.09
CA TRP A 62 -3.46 3.95 20.43
C TRP A 62 -2.69 4.38 19.18
N ALA A 63 -1.36 4.22 19.18
CA ALA A 63 -0.51 4.58 18.06
C ALA A 63 -0.71 3.64 16.86
N ASP A 64 -1.01 2.36 17.13
CA ASP A 64 -1.36 1.35 16.13
C ASP A 64 -2.49 1.83 15.21
N ARG A 65 -3.54 2.41 15.78
CA ARG A 65 -4.69 2.93 15.02
C ARG A 65 -4.37 4.19 14.23
N ILE A 66 -3.56 5.08 14.79
CA ILE A 66 -3.13 6.29 14.08
C ILE A 66 -2.28 5.91 12.86
N VAL A 67 -1.34 4.99 13.04
CA VAL A 67 -0.48 4.53 11.94
C VAL A 67 -1.31 3.83 10.88
N SER A 68 -2.26 2.96 11.26
CA SER A 68 -3.20 2.34 10.31
C SER A 68 -3.98 3.40 9.53
N PHE A 69 -4.56 4.40 10.19
CA PHE A 69 -5.27 5.49 9.52
C PHE A 69 -4.38 6.27 8.55
N LEU A 70 -3.13 6.57 8.94
CA LEU A 70 -2.17 7.26 8.07
C LEU A 70 -1.81 6.43 6.84
N ILE A 71 -1.64 5.11 6.99
CA ILE A 71 -1.39 4.21 5.84
C ILE A 71 -2.58 4.23 4.89
N TYR A 72 -3.81 4.09 5.38
CA TYR A 72 -5.00 4.15 4.53
C TYR A 72 -5.20 5.53 3.89
N ALA A 73 -4.87 6.61 4.60
CA ALA A 73 -4.89 7.96 4.03
C ALA A 73 -3.85 8.09 2.89
N THR A 74 -2.66 7.53 3.08
CA THR A 74 -1.61 7.51 2.05
C THR A 74 -2.02 6.68 0.84
N ILE A 75 -2.63 5.52 1.04
CA ILE A 75 -3.20 4.70 -0.05
C ILE A 75 -4.27 5.52 -0.81
N GLY A 76 -5.16 6.19 -0.09
CA GLY A 76 -6.17 7.07 -0.69
C GLY A 76 -5.56 8.19 -1.53
N TYR A 77 -4.49 8.81 -1.06
CA TYR A 77 -3.75 9.82 -1.81
C TYR A 77 -3.14 9.24 -3.11
N PHE A 78 -2.48 8.08 -3.02
CA PHE A 78 -1.92 7.42 -4.20
C PHE A 78 -2.99 7.00 -5.21
N LEU A 79 -4.18 6.61 -4.78
CA LEU A 79 -5.30 6.31 -5.67
C LEU A 79 -5.74 7.55 -6.46
N ILE A 80 -5.78 8.74 -5.81
CA ILE A 80 -6.07 10.01 -6.49
C ILE A 80 -4.98 10.32 -7.51
N GLU A 81 -3.73 10.21 -7.09
CA GLU A 81 -2.56 10.53 -7.93
C GLU A 81 -2.49 9.63 -9.17
N LEU A 82 -2.66 8.30 -8.98
CA LEU A 82 -2.74 7.34 -10.08
C LEU A 82 -3.84 7.69 -11.08
N ASN A 83 -5.04 7.99 -10.59
CA ASN A 83 -6.14 8.31 -11.47
C ASN A 83 -5.95 9.65 -12.19
N ASN A 84 -5.35 10.65 -11.53
CA ASN A 84 -5.08 11.96 -12.12
C ASN A 84 -3.98 11.88 -13.20
N GLN A 85 -2.91 11.12 -12.94
CA GLN A 85 -1.78 11.01 -13.88
C GLN A 85 -2.07 10.11 -15.07
N PHE A 86 -2.74 8.97 -14.82
CA PHE A 86 -2.90 7.92 -15.84
C PHE A 86 -4.33 7.77 -16.34
N SER A 87 -5.29 8.53 -15.79
CA SER A 87 -6.71 8.49 -16.20
C SER A 87 -7.29 7.08 -16.28
N ILE A 88 -6.92 6.21 -15.31
CA ILE A 88 -7.24 4.78 -15.29
C ILE A 88 -8.76 4.58 -15.25
N ILE A 89 -9.44 5.39 -14.45
CA ILE A 89 -10.89 5.32 -14.29
C ILE A 89 -11.50 6.62 -14.77
N ARG A 90 -12.55 6.51 -15.61
CA ARG A 90 -13.30 7.67 -16.14
C ARG A 90 -14.14 8.41 -15.10
N MET A 91 -14.06 8.00 -13.83
CA MET A 91 -14.70 8.67 -12.70
C MET A 91 -13.75 9.71 -12.09
N ARG A 92 -14.33 10.70 -11.40
CA ARG A 92 -13.52 11.67 -10.64
C ARG A 92 -12.73 10.93 -9.54
N ALA A 93 -11.45 11.19 -9.44
CA ALA A 93 -10.56 10.59 -8.46
C ALA A 93 -11.07 10.76 -7.01
N SER A 94 -11.66 11.91 -6.69
CA SER A 94 -12.25 12.20 -5.37
C SER A 94 -13.40 11.27 -5.00
N MET A 95 -14.23 10.87 -5.96
CA MET A 95 -15.36 9.96 -5.71
C MET A 95 -14.87 8.52 -5.48
N GLN A 96 -13.90 8.07 -6.28
CA GLN A 96 -13.27 6.77 -6.10
C GLN A 96 -12.66 6.64 -4.70
N THR A 97 -11.92 7.65 -4.27
CA THR A 97 -11.26 7.66 -2.96
C THR A 97 -12.26 7.78 -1.82
N ALA A 98 -13.37 8.53 -1.99
CA ALA A 98 -14.44 8.57 -1.01
C ALA A 98 -15.08 7.20 -0.79
N ILE A 99 -15.37 6.46 -1.86
CA ILE A 99 -15.91 5.09 -1.78
C ILE A 99 -14.89 4.17 -1.07
N TYR A 100 -13.61 4.27 -1.41
CA TYR A 100 -12.55 3.52 -0.76
C TYR A 100 -12.53 3.75 0.76
N PHE A 101 -12.53 5.00 1.21
CA PHE A 101 -12.55 5.34 2.63
C PHE A 101 -13.79 4.80 3.35
N LEU A 102 -14.97 4.91 2.73
CA LEU A 102 -16.20 4.37 3.31
C LEU A 102 -16.11 2.84 3.48
N LEU A 103 -15.61 2.12 2.47
CA LEU A 103 -15.47 0.67 2.53
C LEU A 103 -14.49 0.24 3.64
N VAL A 104 -13.36 0.93 3.77
CA VAL A 104 -12.37 0.65 4.81
C VAL A 104 -12.95 0.90 6.20
N THR A 105 -13.72 1.98 6.38
CA THR A 105 -14.32 2.35 7.68
C THR A 105 -15.40 1.36 8.12
N VAL A 106 -16.11 0.73 7.19
CA VAL A 106 -17.12 -0.30 7.50
C VAL A 106 -16.49 -1.56 8.10
N CYS A 107 -15.21 -1.82 7.87
CA CYS A 107 -14.51 -2.99 8.37
C CYS A 107 -13.69 -2.67 9.64
N PRO A 108 -14.20 -2.92 10.88
CA PRO A 108 -13.48 -2.57 12.12
C PRO A 108 -12.12 -3.25 12.28
N LYS A 109 -11.90 -4.41 11.63
CA LYS A 109 -10.62 -5.11 11.63
C LYS A 109 -9.50 -4.32 10.96
N MET A 110 -9.83 -3.47 9.98
CA MET A 110 -8.88 -2.63 9.26
C MET A 110 -8.45 -1.38 10.07
N HIS A 111 -9.05 -1.15 11.25
CA HIS A 111 -8.64 -0.03 12.10
C HIS A 111 -7.39 -0.36 12.94
N TYR A 112 -6.88 -1.57 12.87
CA TYR A 112 -5.62 -1.99 13.48
C TYR A 112 -4.57 -2.20 12.39
N LEU A 113 -3.33 -1.89 12.73
CA LEU A 113 -2.23 -2.08 11.80
C LEU A 113 -1.99 -3.57 11.55
N TYR A 114 -2.14 -3.97 10.31
CA TYR A 114 -1.87 -5.32 9.86
C TYR A 114 -0.73 -5.32 8.83
N THR A 115 0.02 -6.40 8.76
CA THR A 115 1.11 -6.55 7.78
C THR A 115 0.62 -6.34 6.35
N GLY A 116 -0.61 -6.77 6.07
CA GLY A 116 -1.25 -6.59 4.77
C GLY A 116 -1.40 -5.13 4.34
N ASP A 117 -1.56 -4.20 5.30
CA ASP A 117 -1.74 -2.77 5.00
C ASP A 117 -0.45 -2.16 4.43
N ILE A 118 0.69 -2.53 5.03
CA ILE A 118 2.01 -2.09 4.56
C ILE A 118 2.31 -2.67 3.18
N ILE A 119 1.95 -3.95 2.98
CA ILE A 119 2.13 -4.60 1.69
C ILE A 119 1.22 -3.99 0.63
N ALA A 120 -0.04 -3.68 0.97
CA ALA A 120 -0.96 -3.00 0.08
C ALA A 120 -0.44 -1.63 -0.35
N LEU A 121 0.13 -0.86 0.59
CA LEU A 121 0.79 0.40 0.29
C LEU A 121 2.00 0.20 -0.62
N GLY A 122 2.89 -0.74 -0.30
CA GLY A 122 4.06 -1.07 -1.12
C GLY A 122 3.67 -1.52 -2.53
N PHE A 123 2.63 -2.34 -2.64
CA PHE A 123 2.08 -2.80 -3.91
C PHE A 123 1.53 -1.63 -4.75
N LEU A 124 0.82 -0.70 -4.14
CA LEU A 124 0.30 0.48 -4.83
C LEU A 124 1.42 1.40 -5.33
N ILE A 125 2.47 1.58 -4.52
CA ILE A 125 3.67 2.32 -4.92
C ILE A 125 4.37 1.61 -6.08
N SER A 126 4.45 0.28 -6.05
CA SER A 126 4.99 -0.52 -7.15
C SER A 126 4.22 -0.30 -8.45
N ILE A 127 2.88 -0.33 -8.39
CA ILE A 127 2.01 -0.02 -9.54
C ILE A 127 2.29 1.39 -10.06
N TYR A 128 2.39 2.37 -9.17
CA TYR A 128 2.67 3.76 -9.57
C TYR A 128 3.96 3.88 -10.38
N PHE A 129 5.05 3.27 -9.92
CA PHE A 129 6.31 3.30 -10.65
C PHE A 129 6.26 2.49 -11.95
N LEU A 130 5.52 1.38 -11.98
CA LEU A 130 5.31 0.60 -13.19
C LEU A 130 4.61 1.42 -14.28
N PHE A 131 3.51 2.10 -13.94
CA PHE A 131 2.82 2.99 -14.88
C PHE A 131 3.68 4.18 -15.31
N LYS A 132 4.50 4.70 -14.40
CA LYS A 132 5.42 5.79 -14.72
C LYS A 132 6.54 5.37 -15.69
N SER A 133 6.83 4.08 -15.80
CA SER A 133 7.78 3.55 -16.78
C SER A 133 7.21 3.46 -18.21
N TYR A 134 5.89 3.68 -18.39
CA TYR A 134 5.24 3.55 -19.69
C TYR A 134 5.89 4.43 -20.75
N GLN A 135 6.33 3.82 -21.84
CA GLN A 135 6.99 4.46 -23.01
C GLN A 135 8.20 5.37 -22.66
N GLN A 136 8.85 5.13 -21.52
CA GLN A 136 10.03 5.90 -21.13
C GLN A 136 11.31 5.27 -21.70
N THR A 137 12.14 6.08 -22.34
CA THR A 137 13.44 5.63 -22.87
C THR A 137 14.45 5.28 -21.75
N GLN A 138 14.31 5.89 -20.58
CA GLN A 138 15.13 5.64 -19.40
C GLN A 138 14.31 5.04 -18.25
N ALA A 139 13.62 3.94 -18.51
CA ALA A 139 12.73 3.29 -17.56
C ALA A 139 13.45 2.54 -16.42
N ALA A 140 14.78 2.38 -16.47
CA ALA A 140 15.53 1.53 -15.54
C ALA A 140 15.31 1.90 -14.07
N GLY A 141 15.30 3.19 -13.72
CA GLY A 141 15.06 3.65 -12.35
C GLY A 141 13.64 3.38 -11.87
N TYR A 142 12.65 3.58 -12.73
CA TYR A 142 11.24 3.32 -12.39
C TYR A 142 10.98 1.83 -12.17
N LEU A 143 11.53 0.97 -13.04
CA LEU A 143 11.42 -0.48 -12.89
C LEU A 143 12.18 -0.97 -11.65
N PHE A 144 13.36 -0.39 -11.34
CA PHE A 144 14.07 -0.69 -10.11
C PHE A 144 13.19 -0.45 -8.88
N TYR A 145 12.57 0.73 -8.74
CA TYR A 145 11.70 1.03 -7.59
C TYR A 145 10.46 0.13 -7.57
N SER A 146 9.83 -0.10 -8.72
CA SER A 146 8.67 -0.98 -8.81
C SER A 146 8.98 -2.39 -8.31
N PHE A 147 10.09 -2.98 -8.77
CA PHE A 147 10.51 -4.32 -8.36
C PHE A 147 11.07 -4.39 -6.94
N PHE A 148 11.63 -3.29 -6.44
CA PHE A 148 12.05 -3.18 -5.04
C PHE A 148 10.88 -3.39 -4.07
N PHE A 149 9.75 -2.73 -4.32
CA PHE A 149 8.57 -2.89 -3.47
C PHE A 149 7.94 -4.29 -3.57
N ILE A 150 7.98 -4.93 -4.74
CA ILE A 150 7.56 -6.34 -4.88
C ILE A 150 8.51 -7.26 -4.12
N GLY A 151 9.82 -7.06 -4.24
CA GLY A 151 10.83 -7.81 -3.51
C GLY A 151 10.68 -7.67 -1.99
N ALA A 152 10.46 -6.46 -1.50
CA ALA A 152 10.19 -6.21 -0.09
C ALA A 152 8.89 -6.89 0.39
N GLY A 153 7.83 -6.83 -0.39
CA GLY A 153 6.57 -7.51 -0.12
C GLY A 153 6.71 -9.04 -0.11
N SER A 154 7.56 -9.61 -0.97
CA SER A 154 7.78 -11.04 -1.07
C SER A 154 8.56 -11.64 0.11
N ILE A 155 9.31 -10.83 0.86
CA ILE A 155 9.91 -11.26 2.12
C ILE A 155 8.83 -11.56 3.17
N LEU A 156 7.79 -10.74 3.22
CA LEU A 156 6.68 -10.90 4.16
C LEU A 156 5.67 -11.97 3.68
N PHE A 157 5.38 -11.95 2.38
CA PHE A 157 4.47 -12.90 1.72
C PHE A 157 5.12 -13.47 0.45
N PRO A 158 5.67 -14.69 0.50
CA PRO A 158 6.38 -15.31 -0.64
C PRO A 158 5.55 -15.37 -1.93
N GLN A 159 4.22 -15.37 -1.83
CA GLN A 159 3.31 -15.36 -2.98
C GLN A 159 3.49 -14.11 -3.88
N PHE A 160 4.00 -13.00 -3.34
CA PHE A 160 4.32 -11.80 -4.10
C PHE A 160 5.42 -12.02 -5.14
N THR A 161 6.25 -13.06 -4.98
CA THR A 161 7.25 -13.44 -5.99
C THR A 161 6.60 -13.73 -7.36
N ILE A 162 5.40 -14.30 -7.37
CA ILE A 162 4.67 -14.59 -8.63
C ILE A 162 4.32 -13.29 -9.37
N LEU A 163 4.05 -12.21 -8.65
CA LEU A 163 3.76 -10.91 -9.24
C LEU A 163 4.96 -10.32 -9.98
N SER A 164 6.20 -10.68 -9.63
CA SER A 164 7.39 -10.20 -10.34
C SER A 164 7.39 -10.64 -11.81
N VAL A 165 6.89 -11.84 -12.10
CA VAL A 165 6.74 -12.34 -13.48
C VAL A 165 5.68 -11.52 -14.21
N LEU A 166 4.54 -11.25 -13.57
CA LEU A 166 3.48 -10.43 -14.14
C LEU A 166 3.99 -9.01 -14.46
N TRP A 167 4.77 -8.41 -13.55
CA TRP A 167 5.38 -7.09 -13.73
C TRP A 167 6.38 -7.04 -14.91
N LEU A 168 7.15 -8.11 -15.09
CA LEU A 168 8.02 -8.23 -16.27
C LEU A 168 7.22 -8.27 -17.58
N LEU A 169 6.11 -9.01 -17.60
CA LEU A 169 5.21 -9.05 -18.74
C LEU A 169 4.59 -7.68 -19.04
N GLU A 170 4.14 -6.97 -18.03
CA GLU A 170 3.59 -5.62 -18.19
C GLU A 170 4.66 -4.61 -18.62
N ALA A 171 5.89 -4.68 -18.08
CA ALA A 171 7.00 -3.84 -18.50
C ALA A 171 7.35 -4.08 -19.98
N TYR A 172 7.27 -5.33 -20.45
CA TYR A 172 7.43 -5.66 -21.86
C TYR A 172 6.31 -5.04 -22.71
N ARG A 173 5.05 -5.17 -22.29
CA ARG A 173 3.91 -4.56 -23.00
C ARG A 173 3.98 -3.04 -23.02
N PHE A 174 4.53 -2.41 -22.01
CA PHE A 174 4.75 -0.96 -21.91
C PHE A 174 5.92 -0.46 -22.75
N GLN A 175 6.60 -1.37 -23.48
CA GLN A 175 7.79 -1.05 -24.28
C GLN A 175 8.90 -0.35 -23.44
N SER A 176 8.92 -0.59 -22.15
CA SER A 176 9.90 -0.05 -21.20
C SER A 176 11.03 -1.05 -20.89
N LEU A 177 10.88 -2.31 -21.33
CA LEU A 177 11.84 -3.37 -21.05
C LEU A 177 13.00 -3.34 -22.05
N THR A 178 14.09 -2.72 -21.63
CA THR A 178 15.39 -2.76 -22.31
C THR A 178 16.35 -3.64 -21.51
N PRO A 179 17.49 -4.12 -22.04
CA PRO A 179 18.46 -4.89 -21.26
C PRO A 179 18.91 -4.14 -20.00
N ARG A 180 19.10 -2.83 -20.07
CA ARG A 180 19.45 -1.99 -18.95
C ARG A 180 18.34 -1.92 -17.89
N SER A 181 17.09 -1.77 -18.33
CA SER A 181 15.96 -1.70 -17.42
C SER A 181 15.61 -3.06 -16.80
N PHE A 182 15.86 -4.15 -17.52
CA PHE A 182 15.75 -5.51 -16.98
C PHE A 182 16.77 -5.75 -15.86
N CYS A 183 18.04 -5.36 -16.05
CA CYS A 183 19.04 -5.41 -14.97
C CYS A 183 18.62 -4.55 -13.76
N GLY A 184 18.05 -3.35 -14.01
CA GLY A 184 17.50 -2.51 -12.97
C GLY A 184 16.37 -3.19 -12.18
N ALA A 185 15.42 -3.84 -12.86
CA ALA A 185 14.34 -4.58 -12.25
C ALA A 185 14.87 -5.74 -11.38
N LEU A 186 15.82 -6.51 -11.90
CA LEU A 186 16.42 -7.65 -11.19
C LEU A 186 17.17 -7.19 -9.94
N LEU A 187 17.96 -6.13 -10.04
CA LEU A 187 18.65 -5.52 -8.89
C LEU A 187 17.64 -5.01 -7.85
N GLY A 188 16.57 -4.34 -8.28
CA GLY A 188 15.51 -3.88 -7.38
C GLY A 188 14.86 -5.02 -6.62
N TRP A 189 14.53 -6.12 -7.30
CA TRP A 189 13.94 -7.30 -6.66
C TRP A 189 14.89 -8.01 -5.70
N MET A 190 16.19 -8.11 -6.02
CA MET A 190 17.18 -8.76 -5.19
C MET A 190 17.60 -7.94 -3.95
N LEU A 191 17.55 -6.61 -4.03
CA LEU A 191 18.09 -5.73 -3.00
C LEU A 191 17.50 -5.97 -1.59
N PRO A 192 16.18 -6.12 -1.41
CA PRO A 192 15.61 -6.43 -0.09
C PRO A 192 16.14 -7.74 0.51
N TYR A 193 16.34 -8.75 -0.31
CA TYR A 193 16.93 -10.04 0.13
C TYR A 193 18.39 -9.89 0.53
N TRP A 194 19.16 -9.09 -0.20
CA TRP A 194 20.55 -8.78 0.16
C TRP A 194 20.64 -8.05 1.49
N MET A 195 19.74 -7.09 1.75
CA MET A 195 19.70 -6.39 3.04
C MET A 195 19.37 -7.35 4.18
N LEU A 196 18.40 -8.25 3.98
CA LEU A 196 18.02 -9.26 4.98
C LEU A 196 19.18 -10.24 5.25
N PHE A 197 19.83 -10.71 4.19
CA PHE A 197 20.98 -11.62 4.30
C PHE A 197 22.15 -10.94 5.03
N GLY A 198 22.47 -9.70 4.67
CA GLY A 198 23.51 -8.91 5.34
C GLY A 198 23.21 -8.75 6.83
N HIS A 199 21.98 -8.39 7.19
CA HIS A 199 21.56 -8.27 8.58
C HIS A 199 21.71 -9.62 9.33
N ALA A 200 21.25 -10.71 8.74
CA ALA A 200 21.37 -12.04 9.33
C ALA A 200 22.84 -12.44 9.53
N PHE A 201 23.70 -12.15 8.58
CA PHE A 201 25.12 -12.45 8.67
C PHE A 201 25.80 -11.68 9.82
N PHE A 202 25.53 -10.39 9.97
CA PHE A 202 26.06 -9.60 11.08
C PHE A 202 25.54 -10.08 12.43
N TYR A 203 24.25 -10.46 12.53
CA TYR A 203 23.68 -10.96 13.77
C TYR A 203 24.27 -12.31 14.20
N LEU A 204 24.45 -13.22 13.26
CA LEU A 204 25.09 -14.53 13.51
C LEU A 204 26.57 -14.38 13.87
N SER A 205 27.28 -13.43 13.25
CA SER A 205 28.67 -13.14 13.56
C SER A 205 28.86 -12.59 14.98
N LEU A 206 27.89 -11.80 15.49
CA LEU A 206 27.91 -11.25 16.85
C LEU A 206 27.63 -12.31 17.94
N ILE A 207 26.89 -13.37 17.61
CA ILE A 207 26.55 -14.45 18.55
C ILE A 207 27.72 -15.44 18.70
N HIS A 208 28.66 -15.49 17.73
CA HIS A 208 29.82 -16.37 17.74
C HIS A 208 31.10 -15.72 18.32
N ILE A 209 31.03 -14.49 18.80
CA ILE A 209 32.09 -13.82 19.55
C ILE A 209 31.68 -13.73 21.03
#